data_a2d5dd484979a981acd62e8bae7a1b82
#
_entry.id   a2d5dd484979a981acd62e8bae7a1b82
#
_cell.length_a   1.000
_cell.length_b   1.000
_cell.length_c   1.000
_cell.angle_alpha   90.00
_cell.angle_beta   90.00
_cell.angle_gamma   90.00
#
_symmetry.space_group_name_H-M   'P 1'
#
loop_
_entity.id
_entity.type
_entity.pdbx_description
1 polymer ?
#
loop_
_entity_poly.entity_id
_entity_poly.type
_entity_poly.pdbx_seq_one_letter_code
_entity_poly.pdbx_strand_id
1 'polypeptide(L)'
;MKKIYILLIAIFAISSTSCSDYLDSDYIFEDRETIDKVFTDYKKTEQWLAQAYTYLLGQCCDVASKRNTPFVFDDCMYYGDDDVTVDATKGGALSYNKFREGAYDENTFQDTWNRCYNGIRQASIFIQYADMSIEHSAEEIIDLKAQARFVRAYYYWLLLRKYGPIPLVPDEGFDYNQSYEDLELPRNTYDECVDYIAKEMVLAAQGLPLKRDQLSITRPTRGAALATRALAMLYAASPLMNGNDDAYAQKMANRDGKRIINPVYY
;
A
#
# COMPACT_ATOMS: atom_id res chain seq x y z
N MET A 1 -69.01 10.76 -15.32
CA MET A 1 -67.98 9.83 -14.84
C MET A 1 -66.75 9.73 -15.78
N LYS A 2 -66.89 9.47 -17.09
CA LYS A 2 -65.75 9.40 -18.01
C LYS A 2 -64.81 10.62 -18.01
N LYS A 3 -65.36 11.84 -17.91
CA LYS A 3 -64.56 13.09 -17.89
C LYS A 3 -63.69 13.23 -16.62
N ILE A 4 -64.15 12.68 -15.47
CA ILE A 4 -63.41 12.72 -14.19
C ILE A 4 -62.22 11.74 -14.26
N TYR A 5 -62.39 10.58 -14.90
CA TYR A 5 -61.29 9.64 -15.06
C TYR A 5 -60.19 10.17 -16.00
N ILE A 6 -60.59 10.90 -17.07
CA ILE A 6 -59.64 11.53 -17.98
C ILE A 6 -58.83 12.62 -17.23
N LEU A 7 -59.51 13.39 -16.37
CA LEU A 7 -58.83 14.41 -15.57
C LEU A 7 -57.84 13.80 -14.54
N LEU A 8 -58.24 12.71 -13.90
CA LEU A 8 -57.40 12.00 -12.95
C LEU A 8 -56.17 11.35 -13.64
N ILE A 9 -56.35 10.79 -14.83
CA ILE A 9 -55.24 10.24 -15.64
C ILE A 9 -54.29 11.35 -16.10
N ALA A 10 -54.81 12.51 -16.50
CA ALA A 10 -53.99 13.66 -16.88
C ALA A 10 -53.18 14.22 -15.68
N ILE A 11 -53.77 14.30 -14.49
CA ILE A 11 -53.06 14.72 -13.27
C ILE A 11 -51.99 13.69 -12.87
N PHE A 12 -52.26 12.39 -13.01
CA PHE A 12 -51.29 11.33 -12.73
C PHE A 12 -50.14 11.32 -13.73
N ALA A 13 -50.40 11.61 -15.01
CA ALA A 13 -49.37 11.71 -16.05
C ALA A 13 -48.46 12.94 -15.87
N ILE A 14 -48.97 14.05 -15.30
CA ILE A 14 -48.17 15.23 -15.00
C ILE A 14 -47.35 15.04 -13.73
N SER A 15 -47.82 14.24 -12.76
CA SER A 15 -47.03 13.93 -11.55
C SER A 15 -45.93 12.89 -11.77
N SER A 16 -45.93 12.19 -12.90
CA SER A 16 -44.85 11.22 -13.26
C SER A 16 -43.69 11.84 -14.07
N THR A 17 -43.72 13.14 -14.39
CA THR A 17 -42.50 13.83 -14.77
C THR A 17 -41.67 14.03 -13.51
N SER A 18 -41.06 12.96 -13.10
CA SER A 18 -40.05 12.92 -12.04
C SER A 18 -38.98 13.94 -12.37
N CYS A 19 -38.63 14.76 -11.39
CA CYS A 19 -37.51 15.69 -11.46
C CYS A 19 -36.21 14.93 -11.65
N SER A 20 -35.89 14.46 -12.85
CA SER A 20 -34.56 13.96 -13.19
C SER A 20 -33.50 15.03 -12.93
N ASP A 21 -33.83 16.29 -13.22
CA ASP A 21 -32.93 17.43 -12.94
C ASP A 21 -32.68 17.69 -11.45
N TYR A 22 -33.61 17.29 -10.56
CA TYR A 22 -33.42 17.47 -9.11
C TYR A 22 -32.45 16.40 -8.55
N LEU A 23 -32.33 15.28 -9.20
CA LEU A 23 -31.37 14.20 -8.85
C LEU A 23 -30.08 14.29 -9.63
N ASP A 24 -30.03 15.17 -10.64
CA ASP A 24 -28.77 15.47 -11.34
C ASP A 24 -27.93 16.35 -10.42
N SER A 25 -27.02 15.68 -9.71
CA SER A 25 -26.07 16.33 -8.82
C SER A 25 -24.74 16.66 -9.53
N ASP A 26 -24.65 16.42 -10.82
CA ASP A 26 -23.39 16.59 -11.57
C ASP A 26 -22.90 18.04 -11.50
N TYR A 27 -23.80 19.02 -11.53
CA TYR A 27 -23.45 20.43 -11.36
C TYR A 27 -22.92 20.79 -9.96
N ILE A 28 -23.31 20.03 -8.91
CA ILE A 28 -22.77 20.20 -7.55
C ILE A 28 -21.35 19.66 -7.46
N PHE A 29 -21.00 18.75 -8.36
CA PHE A 29 -19.72 18.06 -8.41
C PHE A 29 -18.82 18.50 -9.56
N GLU A 30 -19.20 19.52 -10.32
CA GLU A 30 -18.39 20.11 -11.39
C GLU A 30 -16.97 20.51 -10.90
N ASP A 31 -16.85 20.95 -9.64
CA ASP A 31 -15.59 21.29 -9.00
C ASP A 31 -14.80 20.06 -8.50
N ARG A 32 -15.37 18.85 -8.54
CA ARG A 32 -14.63 17.65 -8.17
C ARG A 32 -13.60 17.32 -9.24
N GLU A 33 -12.38 17.15 -8.78
CA GLU A 33 -11.32 16.64 -9.64
C GLU A 33 -11.59 15.16 -9.96
N THR A 34 -11.83 14.88 -11.22
CA THR A 34 -11.88 13.50 -11.71
C THR A 34 -10.48 12.97 -11.92
N ILE A 35 -10.33 11.64 -11.93
CA ILE A 35 -9.03 10.98 -12.22
C ILE A 35 -8.46 11.51 -13.53
N ASP A 36 -9.28 11.68 -14.57
CA ASP A 36 -8.86 12.20 -15.87
C ASP A 36 -8.27 13.61 -15.77
N LYS A 37 -8.93 14.52 -15.04
CA LYS A 37 -8.42 15.88 -14.83
C LYS A 37 -7.11 15.91 -14.04
N VAL A 38 -6.89 14.94 -13.17
CA VAL A 38 -5.65 14.83 -12.41
C VAL A 38 -4.51 14.33 -13.29
N PHE A 39 -4.74 13.23 -14.01
CA PHE A 39 -3.66 12.59 -14.76
C PHE A 39 -3.38 13.22 -16.14
N THR A 40 -4.22 14.12 -16.63
CA THR A 40 -3.92 14.95 -17.81
C THR A 40 -3.10 16.20 -17.49
N ASP A 41 -3.03 16.63 -16.23
CA ASP A 41 -2.27 17.80 -15.75
C ASP A 41 -0.91 17.34 -15.23
N TYR A 42 0.17 17.97 -15.71
CA TYR A 42 1.56 17.66 -15.33
C TYR A 42 1.77 17.72 -13.82
N LYS A 43 1.39 18.86 -13.22
CA LYS A 43 1.65 19.12 -11.81
C LYS A 43 0.85 18.20 -10.89
N LYS A 44 -0.41 17.93 -11.23
CA LYS A 44 -1.26 17.05 -10.43
C LYS A 44 -0.81 15.59 -10.52
N THR A 45 -0.37 15.15 -11.68
CA THR A 45 0.24 13.83 -11.87
C THR A 45 1.47 13.65 -10.96
N GLU A 46 2.38 14.63 -10.95
CA GLU A 46 3.55 14.62 -10.04
C GLU A 46 3.14 14.65 -8.55
N GLN A 47 2.12 15.43 -8.21
CA GLN A 47 1.60 15.50 -6.84
C GLN A 47 0.99 14.17 -6.38
N TRP A 48 0.31 13.44 -7.27
CA TRP A 48 -0.23 12.12 -6.93
C TRP A 48 0.89 11.13 -6.59
N LEU A 49 1.95 11.10 -7.39
CA LEU A 49 3.12 10.27 -7.08
C LEU A 49 3.77 10.71 -5.76
N ALA A 50 3.90 12.02 -5.53
CA ALA A 50 4.41 12.55 -4.27
C ALA A 50 3.54 12.10 -3.08
N GLN A 51 2.21 12.08 -3.24
CA GLN A 51 1.30 11.54 -2.23
C GLN A 51 1.59 10.07 -1.93
N ALA A 52 1.85 9.24 -2.95
CA ALA A 52 2.22 7.84 -2.73
C ALA A 52 3.50 7.70 -1.87
N TYR A 53 4.45 8.61 -2.00
CA TYR A 53 5.67 8.63 -1.17
C TYR A 53 5.42 9.04 0.30
N THR A 54 4.36 9.80 0.60
CA THR A 54 4.13 10.30 1.97
C THR A 54 3.84 9.21 2.99
N TYR A 55 3.46 8.03 2.55
CA TYR A 55 3.21 6.87 3.41
C TYR A 55 4.50 6.10 3.76
N LEU A 56 5.65 6.42 3.15
CA LEU A 56 6.92 5.78 3.49
C LEU A 56 7.27 6.04 4.94
N LEU A 57 7.68 4.98 5.60
CA LEU A 57 8.20 5.01 6.97
C LEU A 57 9.73 4.99 6.91
N GLY A 58 10.37 5.79 7.74
CA GLY A 58 11.80 5.64 7.96
C GLY A 58 12.09 4.27 8.57
N GLN A 59 13.03 3.55 8.00
CA GLN A 59 13.36 2.19 8.42
C GLN A 59 13.78 2.15 9.90
N CYS A 60 14.48 3.18 10.36
CA CYS A 60 14.91 3.33 11.74
C CYS A 60 13.80 3.79 12.71
N CYS A 61 12.67 4.30 12.19
CA CYS A 61 11.57 4.85 12.99
C CYS A 61 10.35 3.93 13.01
N ASP A 62 10.46 2.75 12.44
CA ASP A 62 9.36 1.84 12.17
C ASP A 62 8.68 1.33 13.45
N VAL A 63 9.42 1.19 14.53
CA VAL A 63 8.92 0.74 15.84
C VAL A 63 8.78 1.89 16.84
N ALA A 64 9.64 2.88 16.77
CA ALA A 64 9.61 4.06 17.62
C ALA A 64 8.69 5.14 17.00
N SER A 65 7.37 4.99 17.12
CA SER A 65 6.46 5.99 16.61
C SER A 65 6.65 7.34 17.32
N LYS A 66 6.64 8.42 16.55
CA LYS A 66 6.50 9.82 16.99
C LYS A 66 7.69 10.55 17.63
N ARG A 67 8.70 9.92 18.13
CA ARG A 67 9.93 10.61 18.50
C ARG A 67 11.09 9.95 17.80
N ASN A 68 11.70 10.72 16.93
CA ASN A 68 12.92 10.38 16.21
C ASN A 68 14.02 10.03 17.20
N THR A 69 14.00 8.81 17.67
CA THR A 69 15.18 8.17 18.19
C THR A 69 15.68 7.28 17.06
N PRO A 70 16.48 7.84 16.15
CA PRO A 70 17.08 7.06 15.10
C PRO A 70 17.86 5.92 15.76
N PHE A 71 17.82 4.74 15.17
CA PHE A 71 18.57 3.57 15.61
C PHE A 71 18.00 2.74 16.76
N VAL A 72 16.84 3.06 17.32
CA VAL A 72 16.32 2.30 18.48
C VAL A 72 15.90 0.89 18.12
N PHE A 73 15.50 0.64 16.87
CA PHE A 73 15.02 -0.66 16.42
C PHE A 73 15.35 -0.90 14.94
N ASP A 74 16.55 -0.53 14.58
CA ASP A 74 17.22 -1.11 13.44
C ASP A 74 17.47 -2.58 13.72
N ASP A 75 17.53 -3.41 12.71
CA ASP A 75 17.89 -4.83 12.80
C ASP A 75 19.20 -5.09 13.61
N CYS A 76 19.96 -4.04 13.85
CA CYS A 76 21.28 -4.09 14.49
C CYS A 76 21.36 -3.47 15.88
N MET A 77 20.33 -2.72 16.34
CA MET A 77 20.43 -1.96 17.58
C MET A 77 19.23 -2.15 18.50
N TYR A 78 19.55 -2.50 19.72
CA TYR A 78 18.61 -2.64 20.81
C TYR A 78 19.00 -1.70 21.94
N TYR A 79 18.06 -0.87 22.41
CA TYR A 79 18.26 -0.12 23.64
C TYR A 79 18.13 -1.03 24.86
N GLY A 80 19.26 -1.38 25.44
CA GLY A 80 19.32 -2.10 26.70
C GLY A 80 19.27 -1.20 27.94
N ASP A 81 19.20 0.12 27.76
CA ASP A 81 19.26 1.08 28.86
C ASP A 81 17.85 1.44 29.37
N ASP A 82 17.59 1.12 30.62
CA ASP A 82 16.30 1.37 31.26
C ASP A 82 15.99 2.86 31.42
N ASP A 83 16.99 3.72 31.57
CA ASP A 83 16.80 5.17 31.68
C ASP A 83 16.29 5.77 30.36
N VAL A 84 16.86 5.36 29.24
CA VAL A 84 16.41 5.79 27.92
C VAL A 84 14.99 5.31 27.62
N THR A 85 14.66 4.09 27.99
CA THR A 85 13.32 3.55 27.81
C THR A 85 12.28 4.22 28.71
N VAL A 86 12.64 4.59 29.94
CA VAL A 86 11.77 5.33 30.88
C VAL A 86 11.51 6.75 30.34
N ASP A 87 12.52 7.45 29.86
CA ASP A 87 12.35 8.78 29.27
C ASP A 87 11.50 8.74 27.99
N ALA A 88 11.66 7.73 27.19
CA ALA A 88 10.84 7.52 26.00
C ALA A 88 9.38 7.21 26.36
N THR A 89 9.12 6.48 27.44
CA THR A 89 7.76 6.23 27.93
C THR A 89 7.10 7.49 28.47
N LYS A 90 7.81 8.31 29.20
CA LYS A 90 7.32 9.63 29.63
C LYS A 90 6.97 10.53 28.46
N GLY A 91 7.65 10.37 27.35
CA GLY A 91 7.39 11.08 26.12
C GLY A 91 6.28 10.51 25.23
N GLY A 92 5.61 9.45 25.63
CA GLY A 92 4.53 8.78 24.86
C GLY A 92 5.03 7.86 23.76
N ALA A 93 6.31 7.52 23.72
CA ALA A 93 6.89 6.55 22.79
C ALA A 93 6.87 5.14 23.41
N LEU A 94 5.71 4.52 23.45
CA LEU A 94 5.50 3.25 24.16
C LEU A 94 5.85 2.01 23.35
N SER A 95 6.02 2.14 22.04
CA SER A 95 6.07 0.98 21.15
C SER A 95 7.25 0.07 21.42
N TYR A 96 8.42 0.60 21.69
CA TYR A 96 9.60 -0.23 21.91
C TYR A 96 9.70 -0.81 23.32
N ASN A 97 9.11 -0.19 24.32
CA ASN A 97 8.98 -0.83 25.63
C ASN A 97 8.11 -2.08 25.54
N LYS A 98 6.97 -1.98 24.86
CA LYS A 98 6.12 -3.13 24.62
C LYS A 98 6.87 -4.23 23.86
N PHE A 99 7.68 -3.86 22.89
CA PHE A 99 8.49 -4.82 22.14
C PHE A 99 9.53 -5.51 23.03
N ARG A 100 10.28 -4.74 23.82
CA ARG A 100 11.27 -5.26 24.76
C ARG A 100 10.67 -6.18 25.82
N GLU A 101 9.49 -5.82 26.33
CA GLU A 101 8.78 -6.54 27.38
C GLU A 101 7.96 -7.72 26.83
N GLY A 102 7.91 -7.90 25.53
CA GLY A 102 7.05 -8.90 24.91
C GLY A 102 5.55 -8.59 25.03
N ALA A 103 5.20 -7.38 25.45
CA ALA A 103 3.82 -6.95 25.64
C ALA A 103 3.23 -6.34 24.38
N TYR A 104 3.37 -7.01 23.24
CA TYR A 104 2.83 -6.60 21.95
C TYR A 104 1.92 -7.69 21.39
N ASP A 105 0.95 -7.26 20.60
CA ASP A 105 -0.01 -8.10 19.90
C ASP A 105 -0.18 -7.63 18.44
N GLU A 106 -1.07 -8.26 17.71
CA GLU A 106 -1.38 -7.95 16.31
C GLU A 106 -1.88 -6.51 16.10
N ASN A 107 -2.37 -5.84 17.15
CA ASN A 107 -2.89 -4.47 17.08
C ASN A 107 -1.82 -3.40 17.39
N THR A 108 -0.72 -3.78 18.01
CA THR A 108 0.30 -2.84 18.48
C THR A 108 0.92 -2.02 17.34
N PHE A 109 1.02 -2.59 16.13
CA PHE A 109 1.63 -1.98 14.95
C PHE A 109 0.64 -1.73 13.81
N GLN A 110 -0.65 -1.65 14.10
CA GLN A 110 -1.71 -1.50 13.10
C GLN A 110 -1.54 -0.27 12.19
N ASP A 111 -0.93 0.81 12.70
CA ASP A 111 -0.66 2.01 11.90
C ASP A 111 0.23 1.72 10.67
N THR A 112 1.24 0.87 10.80
CA THR A 112 2.10 0.46 9.67
C THR A 112 1.28 -0.27 8.59
N TRP A 113 0.36 -1.15 8.99
CA TRP A 113 -0.53 -1.87 8.09
C TRP A 113 -1.36 -0.90 7.24
N ASN A 114 -2.10 -0.03 7.90
CA ASN A 114 -2.96 0.95 7.25
C ASN A 114 -2.19 1.90 6.33
N ARG A 115 -1.05 2.39 6.79
CA ARG A 115 -0.20 3.29 6.00
C ARG A 115 0.33 2.62 4.74
N CYS A 116 0.87 1.42 4.85
CA CYS A 116 1.41 0.69 3.70
C CYS A 116 0.33 0.37 2.67
N TYR A 117 -0.85 -0.11 3.08
CA TYR A 117 -1.94 -0.39 2.15
C TYR A 117 -2.52 0.88 1.50
N ASN A 118 -2.56 2.01 2.21
CA ASN A 118 -2.88 3.29 1.59
C ASN A 118 -1.84 3.69 0.53
N GLY A 119 -0.56 3.52 0.83
CA GLY A 119 0.53 3.78 -0.13
C GLY A 119 0.46 2.84 -1.35
N ILE A 120 0.18 1.56 -1.15
CA ILE A 120 -0.03 0.57 -2.21
C ILE A 120 -1.16 1.01 -3.12
N ARG A 121 -2.30 1.43 -2.56
CA ARG A 121 -3.44 1.91 -3.33
C ARG A 121 -3.07 3.14 -4.17
N GLN A 122 -2.42 4.14 -3.58
CA GLN A 122 -2.02 5.35 -4.32
C GLN A 122 -1.05 5.04 -5.47
N ALA A 123 -0.08 4.15 -5.22
CA ALA A 123 0.87 3.73 -6.23
C ALA A 123 0.20 2.91 -7.35
N SER A 124 -0.75 2.02 -7.02
CA SER A 124 -1.50 1.23 -8.01
C SER A 124 -2.33 2.12 -8.93
N ILE A 125 -3.06 3.09 -8.36
CA ILE A 125 -3.82 4.08 -9.15
C ILE A 125 -2.87 4.86 -10.06
N PHE A 126 -1.71 5.30 -9.56
CA PHE A 126 -0.73 5.99 -10.39
C PHE A 126 -0.27 5.14 -11.57
N ILE A 127 0.09 3.88 -11.35
CA ILE A 127 0.56 2.96 -12.40
C ILE A 127 -0.52 2.77 -13.47
N GLN A 128 -1.78 2.71 -13.07
CA GLN A 128 -2.92 2.49 -13.96
C GLN A 128 -3.21 3.70 -14.85
N TYR A 129 -3.11 4.91 -14.31
CA TYR A 129 -3.56 6.12 -15.00
C TYR A 129 -2.45 7.04 -15.52
N ALA A 130 -1.18 6.81 -15.16
CA ALA A 130 -0.08 7.71 -15.54
C ALA A 130 0.09 7.88 -17.06
N ASP A 131 -0.28 6.87 -17.85
CA ASP A 131 -0.21 6.95 -19.33
C ASP A 131 -1.19 7.96 -19.94
N MET A 132 -2.16 8.46 -19.17
CA MET A 132 -3.07 9.53 -19.60
C MET A 132 -2.41 10.90 -19.65
N SER A 133 -1.22 11.06 -19.06
CA SER A 133 -0.53 12.34 -19.04
C SER A 133 0.03 12.69 -20.41
N ILE A 134 -0.55 13.74 -20.99
CA ILE A 134 -0.15 14.25 -22.31
C ILE A 134 0.97 15.28 -22.25
N GLU A 135 1.26 15.81 -21.08
CA GLU A 135 2.26 16.86 -20.86
C GLU A 135 3.64 16.29 -20.50
N HIS A 136 3.70 15.02 -20.06
CA HIS A 136 4.96 14.33 -19.82
C HIS A 136 5.46 13.64 -21.09
N SER A 137 6.78 13.61 -21.26
CA SER A 137 7.40 12.78 -22.29
C SER A 137 7.24 11.29 -21.96
N ALA A 138 7.36 10.42 -22.97
CA ALA A 138 7.30 8.97 -22.77
C ALA A 138 8.39 8.47 -21.80
N GLU A 139 9.57 9.09 -21.81
CA GLU A 139 10.68 8.75 -20.92
C GLU A 139 10.37 9.13 -19.46
N GLU A 140 9.76 10.29 -19.24
CA GLU A 140 9.31 10.72 -17.90
C GLU A 140 8.24 9.77 -17.37
N ILE A 141 7.25 9.39 -18.17
CA ILE A 141 6.21 8.44 -17.76
C ILE A 141 6.80 7.08 -17.38
N ILE A 142 7.78 6.59 -18.14
CA ILE A 142 8.49 5.34 -17.82
C ILE A 142 9.15 5.44 -16.44
N ASP A 143 9.88 6.52 -16.16
CA ASP A 143 10.52 6.73 -14.87
C ASP A 143 9.50 6.89 -13.74
N LEU A 144 8.46 7.69 -13.93
CA LEU A 144 7.43 7.91 -12.90
C LEU A 144 6.67 6.62 -12.56
N LYS A 145 6.32 5.82 -13.57
CA LYS A 145 5.70 4.49 -13.35
C LYS A 145 6.65 3.52 -12.66
N ALA A 146 7.95 3.56 -13.01
CA ALA A 146 8.96 2.75 -12.36
C ALA A 146 9.15 3.14 -10.87
N GLN A 147 9.08 4.43 -10.55
CA GLN A 147 9.07 4.92 -9.18
C GLN A 147 7.83 4.43 -8.42
N ALA A 148 6.65 4.51 -9.01
CA ALA A 148 5.42 4.02 -8.40
C ALA A 148 5.47 2.50 -8.14
N ARG A 149 5.99 1.71 -9.09
CA ARG A 149 6.22 0.26 -8.90
C ARG A 149 7.19 -0.02 -7.76
N PHE A 150 8.30 0.72 -7.71
CA PHE A 150 9.26 0.61 -6.63
C PHE A 150 8.60 0.87 -5.26
N VAL A 151 7.89 1.98 -5.13
CA VAL A 151 7.25 2.39 -3.87
C VAL A 151 6.20 1.36 -3.46
N ARG A 152 5.37 0.87 -4.39
CA ARG A 152 4.37 -0.18 -4.14
C ARG A 152 5.01 -1.47 -3.61
N ALA A 153 6.02 -1.96 -4.30
CA ALA A 153 6.73 -3.18 -3.91
C ALA A 153 7.49 -3.00 -2.58
N TYR A 154 7.99 -1.79 -2.32
CA TYR A 154 8.64 -1.47 -1.06
C TYR A 154 7.66 -1.48 0.11
N TYR A 155 6.41 -1.02 -0.06
CA TYR A 155 5.37 -1.16 0.95
C TYR A 155 5.05 -2.62 1.26
N TYR A 156 4.94 -3.46 0.24
CA TYR A 156 4.77 -4.91 0.44
C TYR A 156 5.97 -5.52 1.18
N TRP A 157 7.18 -5.08 0.89
CA TRP A 157 8.36 -5.48 1.64
C TRP A 157 8.31 -5.07 3.11
N LEU A 158 7.90 -3.85 3.42
CA LEU A 158 7.73 -3.38 4.80
C LEU A 158 6.68 -4.21 5.56
N LEU A 159 5.57 -4.51 4.91
CA LEU A 159 4.51 -5.35 5.47
C LEU A 159 5.00 -6.78 5.70
N LEU A 160 5.64 -7.39 4.69
CA LEU A 160 6.12 -8.77 4.74
C LEU A 160 7.14 -8.97 5.86
N ARG A 161 8.07 -8.04 6.00
CA ARG A 161 9.09 -8.05 7.06
C ARG A 161 8.48 -7.97 8.45
N LYS A 162 7.41 -7.21 8.62
CA LYS A 162 6.81 -6.94 9.93
C LYS A 162 5.72 -7.94 10.33
N TYR A 163 4.89 -8.34 9.37
CA TYR A 163 3.70 -9.16 9.63
C TYR A 163 3.78 -10.57 9.06
N GLY A 164 4.88 -10.92 8.39
CA GLY A 164 5.00 -12.17 7.64
C GLY A 164 4.09 -12.16 6.40
N PRO A 165 3.53 -13.30 6.02
CA PRO A 165 2.63 -13.42 4.87
C PRO A 165 1.47 -12.43 4.92
N ILE A 166 1.18 -11.78 3.80
CA ILE A 166 0.21 -10.68 3.68
C ILE A 166 -0.69 -10.89 2.45
N PRO A 167 -1.88 -10.28 2.41
CA PRO A 167 -2.69 -10.22 1.19
C PRO A 167 -2.01 -9.36 0.12
N LEU A 168 -1.91 -9.88 -1.09
CA LEU A 168 -1.54 -9.11 -2.27
C LEU A 168 -2.81 -8.59 -2.95
N VAL A 169 -2.94 -7.28 -3.04
CA VAL A 169 -4.07 -6.62 -3.69
C VAL A 169 -3.91 -6.75 -5.21
N PRO A 170 -4.98 -7.04 -5.96
CA PRO A 170 -4.94 -7.04 -7.42
C PRO A 170 -4.41 -5.72 -7.98
N ASP A 171 -3.64 -5.78 -9.06
CA ASP A 171 -3.04 -4.59 -9.67
C ASP A 171 -4.08 -3.59 -10.19
N GLU A 172 -5.25 -4.10 -10.59
CA GLU A 172 -6.41 -3.33 -11.04
C GLU A 172 -7.17 -2.68 -9.88
N GLY A 173 -6.87 -3.07 -8.63
CA GLY A 173 -7.63 -2.67 -7.46
C GLY A 173 -8.89 -3.51 -7.25
N PHE A 174 -9.81 -2.99 -6.44
CA PHE A 174 -11.07 -3.67 -6.14
C PHE A 174 -12.24 -3.02 -6.88
N ASP A 175 -13.16 -3.84 -7.34
CA ASP A 175 -14.51 -3.40 -7.68
C ASP A 175 -15.35 -3.31 -6.40
N TYR A 176 -15.52 -2.10 -5.89
CA TYR A 176 -16.27 -1.82 -4.67
C TYR A 176 -17.78 -2.03 -4.77
N ASN A 177 -18.29 -2.44 -5.95
CA ASN A 177 -19.68 -2.86 -6.11
C ASN A 177 -19.90 -4.32 -5.74
N GLN A 178 -18.83 -5.08 -5.50
CA GLN A 178 -18.88 -6.46 -5.04
C GLN A 178 -19.29 -6.56 -3.57
N SER A 179 -19.69 -7.77 -3.15
CA SER A 179 -20.01 -8.02 -1.75
C SER A 179 -18.78 -7.89 -0.86
N TYR A 180 -18.99 -7.63 0.43
CA TYR A 180 -17.86 -7.54 1.38
C TYR A 180 -17.05 -8.83 1.44
N GLU A 181 -17.73 -9.98 1.32
CA GLU A 181 -17.09 -11.31 1.32
C GLU A 181 -16.16 -11.51 0.11
N ASP A 182 -16.53 -10.96 -1.06
CA ASP A 182 -15.71 -11.04 -2.28
C ASP A 182 -14.49 -10.09 -2.22
N LEU A 183 -14.58 -9.02 -1.42
CA LEU A 183 -13.49 -8.08 -1.21
C LEU A 183 -12.46 -8.57 -0.18
N GLU A 184 -12.81 -9.60 0.60
CA GLU A 184 -11.97 -10.14 1.65
C GLU A 184 -10.88 -11.06 1.09
N LEU A 185 -9.65 -10.57 1.01
CA LEU A 185 -8.51 -11.33 0.52
C LEU A 185 -7.85 -12.18 1.62
N PRO A 186 -7.59 -13.46 1.37
CA PRO A 186 -6.75 -14.28 2.25
C PRO A 186 -5.30 -13.81 2.18
N ARG A 187 -4.50 -14.13 3.19
CA ARG A 187 -3.05 -13.96 3.12
C ARG A 187 -2.47 -14.86 2.02
N ASN A 188 -1.58 -14.33 1.23
CA ASN A 188 -0.75 -15.12 0.33
C ASN A 188 0.29 -15.93 1.12
N THR A 189 0.94 -16.88 0.48
CA THR A 189 2.11 -17.53 1.08
C THR A 189 3.30 -16.57 1.14
N TYR A 190 4.28 -16.85 1.98
CA TYR A 190 5.49 -16.03 2.07
C TYR A 190 6.22 -15.98 0.72
N ASP A 191 6.33 -17.11 0.05
CA ASP A 191 6.97 -17.22 -1.26
C ASP A 191 6.24 -16.40 -2.33
N GLU A 192 4.89 -16.50 -2.40
CA GLU A 192 4.09 -15.67 -3.31
C GLU A 192 4.33 -14.18 -3.09
N CYS A 193 4.44 -13.75 -1.84
CA CYS A 193 4.74 -12.35 -1.51
C CYS A 193 6.15 -11.93 -1.97
N VAL A 194 7.16 -12.77 -1.73
CA VAL A 194 8.54 -12.51 -2.14
C VAL A 194 8.67 -12.48 -3.66
N ASP A 195 8.04 -13.43 -4.34
CA ASP A 195 8.06 -13.50 -5.81
C ASP A 195 7.42 -12.25 -6.44
N TYR A 196 6.30 -11.79 -5.88
CA TYR A 196 5.68 -10.55 -6.31
C TYR A 196 6.61 -9.35 -6.12
N ILE A 197 7.19 -9.19 -4.91
CA ILE A 197 8.13 -8.10 -4.60
C ILE A 197 9.34 -8.16 -5.53
N ALA A 198 9.93 -9.34 -5.70
CA ALA A 198 11.11 -9.54 -6.54
C ALA A 198 10.84 -9.20 -8.01
N LYS A 199 9.68 -9.61 -8.54
CA LYS A 199 9.24 -9.29 -9.91
C LYS A 199 9.02 -7.79 -10.10
N GLU A 200 8.28 -7.16 -9.20
CA GLU A 200 7.99 -5.72 -9.28
C GLU A 200 9.27 -4.87 -9.15
N MET A 201 10.22 -5.28 -8.32
CA MET A 201 11.52 -4.60 -8.22
C MET A 201 12.36 -4.71 -9.49
N VAL A 202 12.28 -5.84 -10.22
CA VAL A 202 12.93 -5.99 -11.54
C VAL A 202 12.27 -5.07 -12.57
N LEU A 203 10.93 -5.04 -12.61
CA LEU A 203 10.19 -4.16 -13.51
C LEU A 203 10.47 -2.68 -13.22
N ALA A 204 10.54 -2.31 -11.94
CA ALA A 204 10.94 -0.96 -11.54
C ALA A 204 12.38 -0.65 -11.99
N ALA A 205 13.31 -1.57 -11.77
CA ALA A 205 14.71 -1.39 -12.16
C ALA A 205 14.92 -1.15 -13.67
N GLN A 206 14.04 -1.65 -14.51
CA GLN A 206 14.10 -1.44 -15.97
C GLN A 206 13.81 0.02 -16.37
N GLY A 207 12.89 0.69 -15.67
CA GLY A 207 12.53 2.09 -15.93
C GLY A 207 13.30 3.10 -15.09
N LEU A 208 13.92 2.70 -13.98
CA LEU A 208 14.67 3.60 -13.09
C LEU A 208 16.07 3.90 -13.63
N PRO A 209 16.57 5.15 -13.49
CA PRO A 209 17.93 5.52 -13.87
C PRO A 209 18.97 4.92 -12.94
N LEU A 210 20.20 4.80 -13.42
CA LEU A 210 21.35 4.37 -12.61
C LEU A 210 21.72 5.36 -11.52
N LYS A 211 21.59 6.65 -11.83
CA LYS A 211 21.91 7.77 -10.93
C LYS A 211 20.84 8.84 -11.05
N ARG A 212 20.61 9.53 -9.97
CA ARG A 212 19.73 10.72 -9.91
C ARG A 212 20.59 11.98 -9.89
N ASP A 213 20.04 13.05 -10.42
CA ASP A 213 20.59 14.40 -10.26
C ASP A 213 20.34 14.92 -8.84
N GLN A 214 20.87 16.11 -8.55
CA GLN A 214 20.78 16.70 -7.22
C GLN A 214 19.35 17.10 -6.82
N LEU A 215 18.47 17.36 -7.79
CA LEU A 215 17.07 17.75 -7.54
C LEU A 215 16.18 16.53 -7.26
N SER A 216 16.57 15.37 -7.76
CA SER A 216 15.81 14.13 -7.65
C SER A 216 16.50 13.05 -6.80
N ILE A 217 17.54 13.41 -6.05
CA ILE A 217 18.40 12.49 -5.28
C ILE A 217 17.65 11.61 -4.27
N THR A 218 16.48 12.06 -3.81
CA THR A 218 15.62 11.31 -2.87
C THR A 218 14.75 10.27 -3.56
N ARG A 219 14.68 10.27 -4.88
CA ARG A 219 13.89 9.30 -5.66
C ARG A 219 14.71 8.01 -5.88
N PRO A 220 14.04 6.84 -6.02
CA PRO A 220 14.74 5.56 -6.16
C PRO A 220 15.56 5.48 -7.44
N THR A 221 16.62 4.72 -7.35
CA THR A 221 17.48 4.35 -8.48
C THR A 221 17.32 2.88 -8.81
N ARG A 222 17.85 2.45 -9.97
CA ARG A 222 17.94 1.02 -10.34
C ARG A 222 18.65 0.20 -9.25
N GLY A 223 19.71 0.73 -8.67
CA GLY A 223 20.45 0.08 -7.58
C GLY A 223 19.58 -0.14 -6.33
N ALA A 224 18.77 0.85 -5.97
CA ALA A 224 17.86 0.74 -4.83
C ALA A 224 16.82 -0.38 -5.03
N ALA A 225 16.24 -0.50 -6.23
CA ALA A 225 15.29 -1.56 -6.54
C ALA A 225 15.93 -2.96 -6.47
N LEU A 226 17.10 -3.14 -7.07
CA LEU A 226 17.80 -4.43 -7.05
C LEU A 226 18.31 -4.80 -5.65
N ALA A 227 18.74 -3.83 -4.84
CA ALA A 227 19.13 -4.04 -3.45
C ALA A 227 17.93 -4.49 -2.60
N THR A 228 16.78 -3.84 -2.74
CA THR A 228 15.55 -4.24 -2.04
C THR A 228 15.12 -5.66 -2.44
N ARG A 229 15.20 -5.98 -3.74
CA ARG A 229 14.96 -7.34 -4.23
C ARG A 229 15.87 -8.35 -3.55
N ALA A 230 17.17 -8.09 -3.54
CA ALA A 230 18.16 -9.00 -2.93
C ALA A 230 17.88 -9.19 -1.44
N LEU A 231 17.54 -8.13 -0.72
CA LEU A 231 17.20 -8.18 0.70
C LEU A 231 15.94 -9.03 0.94
N ALA A 232 14.87 -8.84 0.17
CA ALA A 232 13.65 -9.63 0.29
C ALA A 232 13.90 -11.13 0.06
N MET A 233 14.71 -11.47 -0.94
CA MET A 233 15.10 -12.85 -1.23
C MET A 233 15.97 -13.45 -0.13
N LEU A 234 16.88 -12.66 0.47
CA LEU A 234 17.71 -13.11 1.59
C LEU A 234 16.86 -13.44 2.84
N TYR A 235 15.85 -12.62 3.13
CA TYR A 235 14.90 -12.92 4.21
C TYR A 235 14.09 -14.19 3.92
N ALA A 236 13.66 -14.38 2.69
CA ALA A 236 12.96 -15.60 2.29
C ALA A 236 13.80 -16.86 2.44
N ALA A 237 15.10 -16.75 2.20
CA ALA A 237 16.06 -17.85 2.38
C ALA A 237 16.41 -18.14 3.84
N SER A 238 15.97 -17.30 4.78
CA SER A 238 16.28 -17.49 6.21
C SER A 238 15.59 -18.73 6.78
N PRO A 239 16.18 -19.40 7.78
CA PRO A 239 15.58 -20.59 8.42
C PRO A 239 14.20 -20.36 9.02
N LEU A 240 13.87 -19.10 9.34
CA LEU A 240 12.55 -18.75 9.86
C LEU A 240 11.43 -18.99 8.83
N MET A 241 11.70 -18.70 7.55
CA MET A 241 10.71 -18.75 6.47
C MET A 241 10.93 -19.94 5.53
N ASN A 242 12.14 -20.44 5.45
CA ASN A 242 12.50 -21.52 4.55
C ASN A 242 13.17 -22.66 5.35
N GLY A 243 12.49 -23.80 5.44
CA GLY A 243 12.93 -24.94 6.22
C GLY A 243 12.62 -24.85 7.71
N ASN A 244 11.60 -24.09 8.09
CA ASN A 244 11.16 -23.99 9.49
C ASN A 244 10.39 -25.25 9.88
N ASP A 245 10.97 -26.05 10.76
CA ASP A 245 10.43 -27.31 11.26
C ASP A 245 9.69 -27.19 12.62
N ASP A 246 9.56 -25.97 13.14
CA ASP A 246 8.81 -25.70 14.36
C ASP A 246 7.35 -26.16 14.24
N ALA A 247 6.83 -26.81 15.28
CA ALA A 247 5.51 -27.41 15.28
C ALA A 247 4.38 -26.38 15.05
N TYR A 248 4.58 -25.13 15.44
CA TYR A 248 3.61 -24.06 15.18
C TYR A 248 3.71 -23.57 13.73
N ALA A 249 4.94 -23.37 13.21
CA ALA A 249 5.17 -22.98 11.83
C ALA A 249 4.57 -24.00 10.84
N GLN A 250 4.71 -25.29 11.15
CA GLN A 250 4.11 -26.39 10.35
C GLN A 250 2.59 -26.32 10.21
N LYS A 251 1.91 -25.73 11.18
CA LYS A 251 0.44 -25.60 11.23
C LYS A 251 -0.07 -24.28 10.66
N MET A 252 0.82 -23.33 10.40
CA MET A 252 0.42 -22.02 9.88
C MET A 252 -0.08 -22.16 8.45
N ALA A 253 -1.35 -21.86 8.26
CA ALA A 253 -2.01 -21.82 6.96
C ALA A 253 -2.88 -20.57 6.84
N ASN A 254 -3.10 -20.13 5.59
CA ASN A 254 -4.05 -19.07 5.32
C ASN A 254 -5.50 -19.58 5.37
N ARG A 255 -6.47 -18.69 5.15
CA ARG A 255 -7.90 -19.05 5.11
C ARG A 255 -8.22 -20.18 4.11
N ASP A 256 -7.48 -20.26 2.99
CA ASP A 256 -7.67 -21.28 1.95
C ASP A 256 -6.92 -22.59 2.24
N GLY A 257 -6.32 -22.73 3.42
CA GLY A 257 -5.58 -23.92 3.82
C GLY A 257 -4.18 -24.04 3.19
N LYS A 258 -3.71 -23.05 2.47
CA LYS A 258 -2.32 -23.02 1.95
C LYS A 258 -1.33 -22.76 3.09
N ARG A 259 -0.26 -23.52 3.12
CA ARG A 259 0.85 -23.23 4.04
C ARG A 259 1.46 -21.88 3.71
N ILE A 260 1.68 -21.06 4.73
CA ILE A 260 2.18 -19.71 4.57
C ILE A 260 3.69 -19.59 4.82
N ILE A 261 4.32 -20.62 5.38
CA ILE A 261 5.76 -20.74 5.59
C ILE A 261 6.24 -22.05 4.98
N ASN A 262 7.44 -22.04 4.42
CA ASN A 262 8.01 -23.20 3.78
C ASN A 262 8.61 -24.17 4.83
N PRO A 263 8.17 -25.43 4.91
CA PRO A 263 8.68 -26.39 5.88
C PRO A 263 9.97 -27.09 5.47
N VAL A 264 10.38 -26.97 4.22
CA VAL A 264 11.55 -27.65 3.65
C VAL A 264 12.42 -26.63 2.95
N TYR A 265 13.75 -26.74 3.13
CA TYR A 265 14.70 -25.92 2.37
C TYR A 265 14.63 -26.23 0.87
N TYR A 266 14.65 -25.18 0.06
CA TYR A 266 14.85 -25.25 -1.38
C TYR A 266 16.29 -25.00 -1.75
#